data_1cb04178634ced25e9f5717d9b5af8c6
#
_entry.id   1cb04178634ced25e9f5717d9b5af8c6
#
_cell.length_a   1.000
_cell.length_b   1.000
_cell.length_c   1.000
_cell.angle_alpha   90.00
_cell.angle_beta   90.00
_cell.angle_gamma   90.00
#
_symmetry.space_group_name_H-M   'P 1'
#
loop_
_entity.id
_entity.type
_entity.pdbx_description
1 polymer ?
#
loop_
_entity_poly.entity_id
_entity_poly.type
_entity_poly.pdbx_seq_one_letter_code
_entity_poly.pdbx_strand_id
1 'polypeptide(L)'
;MRRTLLSLSIAAAISLPVLVQANPLTDQGGDQTVSGDQTYTQVQATNGNTLNFTNGSIKVDNSANTTVNAPAVLVSGGSTINFGSTESKLGTVSVLANPNKVEYTDKGETYQDYPYWTTYVREGVLNVYAQKYEQKNSGYGVYVIGQDSNKKDVSSTLNLFIDEFESTSAYEALHVRQGEGAVINVGAKDQWLTSFKATKTVEESGVSLLQANEGGTINIFSKYVELNAFDTHVGGGAIGTGAWGTVNITADELKIKGSINGDYGGYSASNADSEYKVNINVGKLTMDGGIYAGVTGKAASGDVGVSTGTARKEIINITATDAASSITGDLEATNRSETNITFVFYG
;
A
#
# COMPACT_ATOMS: atom_id res chain seq x y z
N MET A 1 -24.65 63.60 -44.10
CA MET A 1 -24.00 62.31 -43.87
C MET A 1 -23.66 62.20 -42.40
N ARG A 2 -24.48 61.44 -41.64
CA ARG A 2 -24.19 61.13 -40.24
C ARG A 2 -23.49 59.80 -40.19
N ARG A 3 -22.23 59.75 -39.67
CA ARG A 3 -21.50 58.51 -39.38
C ARG A 3 -21.87 58.03 -37.99
N THR A 4 -22.53 56.87 -37.93
CA THR A 4 -22.81 56.17 -36.69
C THR A 4 -21.58 55.35 -36.33
N LEU A 5 -20.91 55.69 -35.23
CA LEU A 5 -19.86 54.85 -34.63
C LEU A 5 -20.52 53.71 -33.87
N LEU A 6 -20.30 52.47 -34.35
CA LEU A 6 -20.64 51.26 -33.59
C LEU A 6 -19.51 51.01 -32.59
N SER A 7 -19.77 51.19 -31.32
CA SER A 7 -18.89 50.76 -30.24
C SER A 7 -19.11 49.30 -29.95
N LEU A 8 -18.12 48.48 -30.32
CA LEU A 8 -18.08 47.03 -30.00
C LEU A 8 -17.52 46.86 -28.57
N SER A 9 -18.39 46.62 -27.61
CA SER A 9 -17.98 46.29 -26.25
C SER A 9 -17.63 44.79 -26.21
N ILE A 10 -16.33 44.49 -26.17
CA ILE A 10 -15.86 43.13 -25.86
C ILE A 10 -15.96 42.95 -24.35
N ALA A 11 -16.97 42.23 -23.90
CA ALA A 11 -17.04 41.73 -22.53
C ALA A 11 -16.06 40.56 -22.42
N ALA A 12 -14.87 40.80 -21.87
CA ALA A 12 -13.98 39.78 -21.45
C ALA A 12 -14.64 39.03 -20.27
N ALA A 13 -15.19 37.86 -20.52
CA ALA A 13 -15.59 36.94 -19.47
C ALA A 13 -14.33 36.45 -18.77
N ILE A 14 -13.96 37.10 -17.67
CA ILE A 14 -12.97 36.55 -16.73
C ILE A 14 -13.67 35.37 -16.06
N SER A 15 -13.38 34.15 -16.54
CA SER A 15 -13.72 32.95 -15.81
C SER A 15 -12.78 32.88 -14.60
N LEU A 16 -13.26 33.40 -13.47
CA LEU A 16 -12.66 33.09 -12.19
C LEU A 16 -12.69 31.57 -12.05
N PRO A 17 -11.58 30.93 -11.65
CA PRO A 17 -11.63 29.51 -11.31
C PRO A 17 -12.65 29.38 -10.17
N VAL A 18 -13.76 28.72 -10.45
CA VAL A 18 -14.68 28.30 -9.40
C VAL A 18 -13.84 27.34 -8.55
N LEU A 19 -13.51 27.75 -7.34
CA LEU A 19 -13.01 26.83 -6.31
C LEU A 19 -14.16 25.85 -6.07
N VAL A 20 -14.16 24.75 -6.82
CA VAL A 20 -15.03 23.62 -6.55
C VAL A 20 -14.55 23.08 -5.22
N GLN A 21 -15.30 23.34 -4.17
CA GLN A 21 -15.05 22.75 -2.87
C GLN A 21 -15.15 21.23 -3.07
N ALA A 22 -14.04 20.54 -2.91
CA ALA A 22 -14.00 19.08 -3.09
C ALA A 22 -14.97 18.45 -2.08
N ASN A 23 -15.97 17.74 -2.58
CA ASN A 23 -16.95 17.03 -1.77
C ASN A 23 -16.62 15.53 -1.74
N PRO A 24 -17.08 14.77 -0.73
CA PRO A 24 -16.99 13.33 -0.78
C PRO A 24 -17.88 12.78 -1.91
N LEU A 25 -17.38 11.78 -2.65
CA LEU A 25 -18.14 10.98 -3.60
C LEU A 25 -18.52 9.65 -2.93
N THR A 26 -19.80 9.31 -2.97
CA THR A 26 -20.31 8.04 -2.44
C THR A 26 -21.13 7.30 -3.49
N ASP A 27 -21.26 5.98 -3.34
CA ASP A 27 -22.09 5.12 -4.18
C ASP A 27 -23.59 5.11 -3.76
N GLN A 28 -24.04 6.12 -3.00
CA GLN A 28 -25.45 6.28 -2.66
C GLN A 28 -26.25 6.58 -3.92
N GLY A 29 -27.19 5.70 -4.24
CA GLY A 29 -28.05 5.85 -5.43
C GLY A 29 -27.71 4.92 -6.58
N GLY A 30 -26.78 3.99 -6.41
CA GLY A 30 -26.43 2.95 -7.38
C GLY A 30 -25.10 3.17 -8.08
N ASP A 31 -24.89 2.42 -9.17
CA ASP A 31 -23.68 2.51 -10.00
C ASP A 31 -23.54 3.91 -10.61
N GLN A 32 -22.31 4.44 -10.57
CA GLN A 32 -22.00 5.77 -11.09
C GLN A 32 -20.82 5.73 -12.04
N THR A 33 -20.83 6.61 -13.03
CA THR A 33 -19.70 6.85 -13.92
C THR A 33 -19.33 8.32 -13.90
N VAL A 34 -18.05 8.60 -13.61
CA VAL A 34 -17.47 9.93 -13.52
C VAL A 34 -16.42 10.08 -14.61
N SER A 35 -16.34 11.26 -15.21
CA SER A 35 -15.44 11.54 -16.33
C SER A 35 -14.70 12.86 -16.15
N GLY A 36 -13.49 12.93 -16.67
CA GLY A 36 -12.63 14.12 -16.62
C GLY A 36 -11.83 14.24 -15.33
N ASP A 37 -11.05 15.31 -15.23
CA ASP A 37 -10.27 15.64 -14.04
C ASP A 37 -11.19 15.94 -12.86
N GLN A 38 -10.98 15.25 -11.76
CA GLN A 38 -11.82 15.37 -10.57
C GLN A 38 -10.99 15.51 -9.30
N THR A 39 -11.54 16.23 -8.32
CA THR A 39 -10.98 16.33 -6.98
C THR A 39 -12.06 16.07 -5.95
N TYR A 40 -11.79 15.15 -5.03
CA TYR A 40 -12.68 14.77 -3.94
C TYR A 40 -11.96 14.86 -2.60
N THR A 41 -12.68 15.05 -1.50
CA THR A 41 -12.14 14.85 -0.15
C THR A 41 -12.08 13.37 0.19
N GLN A 42 -13.06 12.60 -0.26
CA GLN A 42 -13.15 11.15 -0.09
C GLN A 42 -13.86 10.52 -1.28
N VAL A 43 -13.52 9.26 -1.58
CA VAL A 43 -14.23 8.40 -2.55
C VAL A 43 -14.60 7.11 -1.83
N GLN A 44 -15.90 6.83 -1.73
CA GLN A 44 -16.42 5.71 -0.94
C GLN A 44 -17.45 4.90 -1.71
N ALA A 45 -17.25 3.58 -1.79
CA ALA A 45 -18.21 2.61 -2.29
C ALA A 45 -18.46 1.56 -1.21
N THR A 46 -19.68 1.53 -0.65
CA THR A 46 -20.00 0.75 0.56
C THR A 46 -21.35 0.03 0.49
N ASN A 47 -22.10 0.19 -0.61
CA ASN A 47 -23.48 -0.29 -0.73
C ASN A 47 -23.66 -1.36 -1.81
N GLY A 48 -22.59 -2.09 -2.18
CA GLY A 48 -22.62 -3.12 -3.21
C GLY A 48 -22.64 -2.58 -4.65
N ASN A 49 -22.40 -1.28 -4.84
CA ASN A 49 -22.44 -0.62 -6.15
C ASN A 49 -21.03 -0.40 -6.72
N THR A 50 -20.99 0.06 -7.97
CA THR A 50 -19.75 0.32 -8.70
C THR A 50 -19.58 1.82 -8.97
N LEU A 51 -18.41 2.37 -8.61
CA LEU A 51 -17.98 3.70 -9.05
C LEU A 51 -16.94 3.55 -10.16
N ASN A 52 -17.20 4.12 -11.34
CA ASN A 52 -16.31 4.10 -12.49
C ASN A 52 -15.79 5.50 -12.80
N PHE A 53 -14.47 5.62 -13.00
CA PHE A 53 -13.82 6.83 -13.47
C PHE A 53 -13.20 6.53 -14.84
N THR A 54 -13.59 7.26 -15.89
CA THR A 54 -13.32 6.83 -17.25
C THR A 54 -12.21 7.57 -17.97
N ASN A 55 -11.83 8.76 -17.55
CA ASN A 55 -10.72 9.53 -18.13
C ASN A 55 -10.27 10.65 -17.19
N GLY A 56 -9.19 11.36 -17.56
CA GLY A 56 -8.62 12.45 -16.77
C GLY A 56 -7.70 11.95 -15.65
N SER A 57 -7.53 12.79 -14.63
CA SER A 57 -6.79 12.51 -13.41
C SER A 57 -7.70 12.67 -12.20
N ILE A 58 -7.50 11.84 -11.20
CA ILE A 58 -8.31 11.86 -9.97
C ILE A 58 -7.41 12.23 -8.80
N LYS A 59 -7.81 13.26 -8.07
CA LYS A 59 -7.21 13.65 -6.82
C LYS A 59 -8.19 13.38 -5.66
N VAL A 60 -7.78 12.59 -4.69
CA VAL A 60 -8.52 12.43 -3.43
C VAL A 60 -7.71 13.12 -2.34
N ASP A 61 -8.13 14.31 -1.96
CA ASP A 61 -7.42 15.19 -1.03
C ASP A 61 -8.08 15.17 0.35
N ASN A 62 -7.64 14.23 1.18
CA ASN A 62 -8.09 14.10 2.56
C ASN A 62 -7.11 14.76 3.56
N SER A 63 -6.26 15.67 3.10
CA SER A 63 -5.21 16.31 3.92
C SER A 63 -5.75 17.17 5.07
N ALA A 64 -6.97 17.62 4.97
CA ALA A 64 -7.67 18.37 6.04
C ALA A 64 -8.36 17.46 7.07
N ASN A 65 -8.35 16.13 6.88
CA ASN A 65 -9.01 15.21 7.79
C ASN A 65 -8.30 15.15 9.15
N THR A 66 -9.10 15.26 10.22
CA THR A 66 -8.64 15.15 11.61
C THR A 66 -9.18 13.90 12.32
N THR A 67 -9.79 12.99 11.57
CA THR A 67 -10.37 11.76 12.12
C THR A 67 -9.45 10.59 11.79
N VAL A 68 -9.02 9.84 12.81
CA VAL A 68 -8.03 8.76 12.68
C VAL A 68 -8.50 7.65 11.73
N ASN A 69 -9.78 7.26 11.77
CA ASN A 69 -10.33 6.12 11.02
C ASN A 69 -11.17 6.54 9.80
N ALA A 70 -10.82 7.62 9.11
CA ALA A 70 -11.53 8.09 7.92
C ALA A 70 -10.65 8.02 6.67
N PRO A 71 -10.60 6.87 5.97
CA PRO A 71 -9.79 6.70 4.77
C PRO A 71 -10.23 7.65 3.66
N ALA A 72 -9.27 8.07 2.82
CA ALA A 72 -9.56 8.88 1.64
C ALA A 72 -10.32 8.07 0.57
N VAL A 73 -9.92 6.80 0.39
CA VAL A 73 -10.61 5.85 -0.49
C VAL A 73 -11.09 4.66 0.33
N LEU A 74 -12.40 4.37 0.29
CA LEU A 74 -13.03 3.26 0.99
C LEU A 74 -13.81 2.38 0.04
N VAL A 75 -13.53 1.07 0.07
CA VAL A 75 -14.31 0.05 -0.64
C VAL A 75 -14.74 -1.01 0.34
N SER A 76 -16.05 -1.26 0.45
CA SER A 76 -16.59 -2.31 1.33
C SER A 76 -17.96 -2.81 0.88
N GLY A 77 -18.51 -3.80 1.57
CA GLY A 77 -19.89 -4.28 1.37
C GLY A 77 -20.18 -4.82 -0.03
N GLY A 78 -19.23 -5.51 -0.65
CA GLY A 78 -19.36 -6.05 -1.99
C GLY A 78 -19.20 -5.03 -3.12
N SER A 79 -18.75 -3.80 -2.81
CA SER A 79 -18.63 -2.71 -3.80
C SER A 79 -17.36 -2.81 -4.64
N THR A 80 -17.38 -2.05 -5.75
CA THR A 80 -16.22 -1.91 -6.64
C THR A 80 -15.93 -0.44 -6.92
N ILE A 81 -14.66 -0.06 -6.91
CA ILE A 81 -14.18 1.20 -7.48
C ILE A 81 -13.24 0.88 -8.63
N ASN A 82 -13.49 1.47 -9.80
CA ASN A 82 -12.62 1.40 -10.97
C ASN A 82 -12.10 2.79 -11.30
N PHE A 83 -10.83 3.06 -11.00
CA PHE A 83 -10.11 4.20 -11.51
C PHE A 83 -9.52 3.85 -12.88
N GLY A 84 -10.23 4.17 -13.96
CA GLY A 84 -9.91 3.78 -15.32
C GLY A 84 -10.36 2.37 -15.70
N SER A 85 -9.92 1.92 -16.86
CA SER A 85 -10.13 0.56 -17.40
C SER A 85 -8.95 0.12 -18.25
N THR A 86 -8.98 -1.12 -18.72
CA THR A 86 -7.97 -1.66 -19.67
C THR A 86 -7.92 -0.85 -20.98
N GLU A 87 -9.06 -0.34 -21.44
CA GLU A 87 -9.19 0.44 -22.67
C GLU A 87 -8.89 1.94 -22.45
N SER A 88 -9.00 2.41 -21.19
CA SER A 88 -8.88 3.83 -20.87
C SER A 88 -8.19 4.04 -19.53
N LYS A 89 -6.86 4.10 -19.57
CA LYS A 89 -6.06 4.46 -18.39
C LYS A 89 -6.27 5.93 -18.04
N LEU A 90 -6.36 6.22 -16.75
CA LEU A 90 -6.31 7.59 -16.22
C LEU A 90 -4.89 8.16 -16.32
N GLY A 91 -4.74 9.48 -16.20
CA GLY A 91 -3.44 10.13 -16.04
C GLY A 91 -2.85 9.78 -14.67
N THR A 92 -3.25 10.50 -13.65
CA THR A 92 -2.79 10.27 -12.27
C THR A 92 -3.96 9.99 -11.33
N VAL A 93 -3.81 9.01 -10.46
CA VAL A 93 -4.63 8.85 -9.27
C VAL A 93 -3.78 9.24 -8.06
N SER A 94 -4.09 10.37 -7.45
CA SER A 94 -3.35 10.94 -6.32
C SER A 94 -4.20 10.87 -5.06
N VAL A 95 -3.70 10.21 -4.02
CA VAL A 95 -4.37 10.09 -2.72
C VAL A 95 -3.52 10.75 -1.65
N LEU A 96 -4.06 11.79 -1.02
CA LEU A 96 -3.37 12.59 -0.01
C LEU A 96 -4.04 12.39 1.35
N ALA A 97 -3.24 12.23 2.40
CA ALA A 97 -3.70 12.22 3.78
C ALA A 97 -3.15 13.42 4.57
N ASN A 98 -3.61 13.58 5.80
CA ASN A 98 -3.09 14.60 6.70
C ASN A 98 -1.63 14.25 7.08
N PRO A 99 -0.67 15.14 6.84
CA PRO A 99 0.74 14.90 7.17
C PRO A 99 1.03 14.94 8.69
N ASN A 100 0.07 15.36 9.49
CA ASN A 100 0.26 15.56 10.93
C ASN A 100 -0.45 14.47 11.73
N LYS A 101 0.12 14.17 12.91
CA LYS A 101 -0.59 13.37 13.90
C LYS A 101 -1.85 14.12 14.36
N VAL A 102 -2.91 13.38 14.53
CA VAL A 102 -4.19 13.87 15.06
C VAL A 102 -4.45 13.27 16.43
N GLU A 103 -5.12 14.01 17.28
CA GLU A 103 -5.51 13.53 18.61
C GLU A 103 -6.82 12.74 18.51
N TYR A 104 -6.87 11.62 19.19
CA TYR A 104 -8.08 10.81 19.30
C TYR A 104 -8.18 10.15 20.69
N THR A 105 -9.38 9.77 21.08
CA THR A 105 -9.63 9.08 22.35
C THR A 105 -10.04 7.64 22.08
N ASP A 106 -9.36 6.69 22.72
CA ASP A 106 -9.74 5.27 22.76
C ASP A 106 -9.77 4.80 24.21
N LYS A 107 -10.87 4.14 24.61
CA LYS A 107 -11.09 3.61 25.96
C LYS A 107 -10.85 4.61 27.10
N GLY A 108 -11.10 5.90 26.84
CA GLY A 108 -10.93 6.98 27.81
C GLY A 108 -9.53 7.54 27.94
N GLU A 109 -8.58 7.07 27.14
CA GLU A 109 -7.23 7.61 27.03
C GLU A 109 -7.07 8.41 25.75
N THR A 110 -6.25 9.46 25.79
CA THR A 110 -5.98 10.33 24.64
C THR A 110 -4.65 9.95 24.01
N TYR A 111 -4.68 9.74 22.72
CA TYR A 111 -3.54 9.35 21.88
C TYR A 111 -3.32 10.36 20.77
N GLN A 112 -2.11 10.36 20.23
CA GLN A 112 -1.77 11.08 19.01
C GLN A 112 -1.17 10.11 18.00
N ASP A 113 -1.78 10.01 16.82
CA ASP A 113 -1.28 9.20 15.72
C ASP A 113 -1.61 9.83 14.38
N TYR A 114 -0.96 9.36 13.31
CA TYR A 114 -1.35 9.73 11.96
C TYR A 114 -2.74 9.17 11.64
N PRO A 115 -3.53 9.85 10.79
CA PRO A 115 -4.76 9.25 10.28
C PRO A 115 -4.45 7.91 9.64
N TYR A 116 -5.23 6.88 10.02
CA TYR A 116 -5.04 5.54 9.49
C TYR A 116 -5.46 5.51 8.01
N TRP A 117 -4.77 4.70 7.24
CA TRP A 117 -5.03 4.28 5.87
C TRP A 117 -5.54 5.36 4.91
N THR A 118 -4.75 5.67 3.91
CA THR A 118 -5.22 6.48 2.78
C THR A 118 -6.26 5.73 1.97
N THR A 119 -6.09 4.43 1.82
CA THR A 119 -6.96 3.53 1.06
C THR A 119 -7.28 2.29 1.88
N TYR A 120 -8.57 1.99 2.01
CA TYR A 120 -9.06 0.85 2.77
C TYR A 120 -9.99 0.00 1.92
N VAL A 121 -9.70 -1.31 1.81
CA VAL A 121 -10.50 -2.27 1.06
C VAL A 121 -10.88 -3.44 1.98
N ARG A 122 -12.18 -3.65 2.15
CA ARG A 122 -12.74 -4.76 2.91
C ARG A 122 -14.00 -5.27 2.22
N GLU A 123 -14.05 -6.55 1.86
CA GLU A 123 -15.22 -7.12 1.17
C GLU A 123 -15.57 -6.32 -0.10
N GLY A 124 -14.59 -6.21 -1.02
CA GLY A 124 -14.77 -5.44 -2.25
C GLY A 124 -13.53 -5.40 -3.12
N VAL A 125 -13.62 -4.68 -4.22
CA VAL A 125 -12.56 -4.61 -5.23
C VAL A 125 -12.22 -3.15 -5.56
N LEU A 126 -10.94 -2.81 -5.51
CA LEU A 126 -10.41 -1.57 -6.05
C LEU A 126 -9.48 -1.89 -7.22
N ASN A 127 -9.86 -1.42 -8.41
CA ASN A 127 -9.03 -1.50 -9.60
C ASN A 127 -8.52 -0.11 -9.98
N VAL A 128 -7.23 0.01 -10.26
CA VAL A 128 -6.61 1.25 -10.72
C VAL A 128 -5.90 1.00 -12.05
N TYR A 129 -6.38 1.61 -13.11
CA TYR A 129 -5.77 1.64 -14.43
C TYR A 129 -5.36 3.09 -14.71
N ALA A 130 -4.09 3.42 -14.47
CA ALA A 130 -3.58 4.77 -14.59
C ALA A 130 -2.12 4.77 -15.08
N GLN A 131 -1.65 5.92 -15.52
CA GLN A 131 -0.22 6.09 -15.76
C GLN A 131 0.51 6.13 -14.42
N LYS A 132 -0.04 6.83 -13.42
CA LYS A 132 0.56 6.94 -12.09
C LYS A 132 -0.48 6.76 -10.98
N TYR A 133 -0.11 6.00 -9.95
CA TYR A 133 -0.77 6.01 -8.65
C TYR A 133 0.20 6.53 -7.60
N GLU A 134 -0.19 7.59 -6.91
CA GLU A 134 0.62 8.15 -5.82
C GLU A 134 -0.18 8.29 -4.53
N GLN A 135 0.46 8.00 -3.43
CA GLN A 135 -0.06 8.26 -2.09
C GLN A 135 0.97 9.03 -1.27
N LYS A 136 0.54 10.12 -0.66
CA LYS A 136 1.43 11.04 0.07
C LYS A 136 0.89 11.37 1.43
N ASN A 137 1.83 11.57 2.37
CA ASN A 137 1.55 12.02 3.73
C ASN A 137 0.65 11.05 4.52
N SER A 138 0.66 9.78 4.18
CA SER A 138 -0.11 8.79 4.93
C SER A 138 0.63 8.35 6.19
N GLY A 139 -0.11 8.10 7.25
CA GLY A 139 0.41 7.30 8.36
C GLY A 139 0.55 5.87 7.88
N TYR A 140 -0.57 5.31 7.47
CA TYR A 140 -0.70 3.99 6.86
C TYR A 140 -1.24 4.19 5.42
N GLY A 141 -0.58 3.60 4.43
CA GLY A 141 -0.95 3.73 3.02
C GLY A 141 -2.21 2.94 2.65
N VAL A 142 -2.04 1.92 1.84
CA VAL A 142 -3.10 0.98 1.47
C VAL A 142 -3.27 -0.10 2.52
N TYR A 143 -4.52 -0.41 2.86
CA TYR A 143 -4.87 -1.50 3.77
C TYR A 143 -5.98 -2.37 3.19
N VAL A 144 -5.71 -3.65 3.01
CA VAL A 144 -6.66 -4.64 2.48
C VAL A 144 -6.92 -5.72 3.51
N ILE A 145 -8.17 -5.95 3.86
CA ILE A 145 -8.57 -6.90 4.91
C ILE A 145 -9.44 -8.00 4.34
N GLY A 146 -9.08 -9.26 4.60
CA GLY A 146 -9.82 -10.46 4.20
C GLY A 146 -10.89 -10.93 5.17
N GLN A 147 -11.28 -10.13 6.15
CA GLN A 147 -12.39 -10.44 7.07
C GLN A 147 -13.37 -9.28 7.18
N ASP A 148 -14.65 -9.60 7.25
CA ASP A 148 -15.71 -8.62 7.54
C ASP A 148 -15.69 -8.17 9.02
N SER A 149 -16.62 -7.30 9.40
CA SER A 149 -16.76 -6.82 10.78
C SER A 149 -17.11 -7.91 11.80
N ASN A 150 -17.63 -9.05 11.33
CA ASN A 150 -17.98 -10.21 12.14
C ASN A 150 -16.87 -11.27 12.17
N LYS A 151 -15.69 -10.96 11.64
CA LYS A 151 -14.54 -11.87 11.52
C LYS A 151 -14.78 -13.06 10.59
N LYS A 152 -15.72 -12.95 9.68
CA LYS A 152 -15.96 -13.92 8.62
C LYS A 152 -15.02 -13.63 7.44
N ASP A 153 -14.44 -14.65 6.85
CA ASP A 153 -13.57 -14.52 5.69
C ASP A 153 -14.35 -13.96 4.49
N VAL A 154 -13.78 -12.95 3.87
CA VAL A 154 -14.30 -12.25 2.68
C VAL A 154 -13.19 -12.03 1.67
N SER A 155 -13.57 -11.85 0.41
CA SER A 155 -12.60 -11.47 -0.64
C SER A 155 -12.45 -9.96 -0.67
N SER A 156 -11.20 -9.50 -0.60
CA SER A 156 -10.83 -8.09 -0.67
C SER A 156 -9.62 -7.94 -1.58
N THR A 157 -9.77 -7.20 -2.67
CA THR A 157 -8.71 -7.12 -3.67
C THR A 157 -8.40 -5.69 -4.06
N LEU A 158 -7.13 -5.37 -4.09
CA LEU A 158 -6.60 -4.19 -4.78
C LEU A 158 -5.78 -4.64 -5.98
N ASN A 159 -6.10 -4.11 -7.16
CA ASN A 159 -5.34 -4.29 -8.39
C ASN A 159 -4.83 -2.95 -8.89
N LEU A 160 -3.52 -2.81 -9.03
CA LEU A 160 -2.84 -1.63 -9.57
C LEU A 160 -2.23 -1.97 -10.94
N PHE A 161 -2.94 -1.71 -12.02
CA PHE A 161 -2.49 -1.82 -13.41
C PHE A 161 -1.99 -0.46 -13.92
N ILE A 162 -0.87 -0.04 -13.37
CA ILE A 162 -0.32 1.31 -13.54
C ILE A 162 1.07 1.24 -14.17
N ASP A 163 1.59 2.40 -14.61
CA ASP A 163 2.97 2.46 -15.10
C ASP A 163 3.93 2.81 -13.96
N GLU A 164 3.50 3.67 -13.03
CA GLU A 164 4.31 4.11 -11.89
C GLU A 164 3.53 4.08 -10.57
N PHE A 165 4.16 3.56 -9.52
CA PHE A 165 3.71 3.66 -8.14
C PHE A 165 4.66 4.52 -7.34
N GLU A 166 4.13 5.46 -6.57
CA GLU A 166 4.91 6.27 -5.64
C GLU A 166 4.20 6.39 -4.30
N SER A 167 4.88 6.06 -3.21
CA SER A 167 4.35 6.18 -1.85
C SER A 167 5.33 6.85 -0.92
N THR A 168 4.83 7.79 -0.13
CA THR A 168 5.51 8.33 1.04
C THR A 168 4.59 8.21 2.23
N SER A 169 4.96 7.38 3.20
CA SER A 169 4.15 7.08 4.38
C SER A 169 4.98 7.14 5.66
N ALA A 170 4.32 7.41 6.78
CA ALA A 170 4.98 7.35 8.08
C ALA A 170 5.36 5.91 8.43
N TYR A 171 4.46 4.95 8.19
CA TYR A 171 4.58 3.57 8.64
C TYR A 171 4.59 2.57 7.50
N GLU A 172 3.51 2.47 6.71
CA GLU A 172 3.30 1.44 5.69
C GLU A 172 2.93 2.05 4.34
N ALA A 173 3.40 1.44 3.25
CA ALA A 173 2.89 1.75 1.91
C ALA A 173 1.76 0.79 1.52
N LEU A 174 1.97 -0.50 1.72
CA LEU A 174 1.01 -1.57 1.42
C LEU A 174 0.91 -2.52 2.61
N HIS A 175 -0.30 -2.76 3.08
CA HIS A 175 -0.59 -3.74 4.12
C HIS A 175 -1.77 -4.63 3.72
N VAL A 176 -1.59 -5.93 3.84
CA VAL A 176 -2.66 -6.92 3.68
C VAL A 176 -2.74 -7.81 4.91
N ARG A 177 -3.98 -8.12 5.34
CA ARG A 177 -4.19 -8.80 6.60
C ARG A 177 -5.53 -9.54 6.67
N GLN A 178 -5.63 -10.49 7.63
CA GLN A 178 -6.87 -11.13 8.06
C GLN A 178 -7.57 -11.93 6.94
N GLY A 179 -6.93 -12.98 6.49
CA GLY A 179 -7.52 -13.99 5.62
C GLY A 179 -6.85 -14.09 4.25
N GLU A 180 -6.86 -15.29 3.70
CA GLU A 180 -6.30 -15.59 2.38
C GLU A 180 -7.02 -14.87 1.23
N GLY A 181 -8.23 -14.35 1.48
CA GLY A 181 -8.99 -13.53 0.56
C GLY A 181 -8.49 -12.09 0.43
N ALA A 182 -7.51 -11.65 1.23
CA ALA A 182 -6.91 -10.32 1.14
C ALA A 182 -5.72 -10.33 0.18
N VAL A 183 -5.84 -9.61 -0.94
CA VAL A 183 -4.81 -9.61 -1.99
C VAL A 183 -4.54 -8.20 -2.49
N ILE A 184 -3.25 -7.85 -2.61
CA ILE A 184 -2.78 -6.68 -3.33
C ILE A 184 -1.95 -7.16 -4.53
N ASN A 185 -2.36 -6.78 -5.74
CA ASN A 185 -1.63 -6.99 -6.97
C ASN A 185 -1.14 -5.66 -7.52
N VAL A 186 0.15 -5.51 -7.65
CA VAL A 186 0.83 -4.36 -8.25
C VAL A 186 1.45 -4.82 -9.57
N GLY A 187 0.79 -4.50 -10.67
CA GLY A 187 1.07 -5.11 -11.98
C GLY A 187 0.58 -6.54 -12.07
N ALA A 188 1.00 -7.21 -13.13
CA ALA A 188 0.74 -8.62 -13.42
C ALA A 188 1.94 -9.22 -14.15
N LYS A 189 1.97 -10.55 -14.27
CA LYS A 189 3.08 -11.28 -14.93
C LYS A 189 3.35 -10.82 -16.37
N ASP A 190 2.32 -10.38 -17.06
CA ASP A 190 2.33 -9.88 -18.44
C ASP A 190 2.19 -8.36 -18.54
N GLN A 191 2.06 -7.67 -17.41
CA GLN A 191 1.89 -6.21 -17.34
C GLN A 191 2.71 -5.63 -16.17
N TRP A 192 4.00 -5.42 -16.39
CA TRP A 192 4.90 -4.89 -15.37
C TRP A 192 4.83 -3.38 -15.31
N LEU A 193 4.94 -2.84 -14.09
CA LEU A 193 5.18 -1.42 -13.89
C LEU A 193 6.55 -1.01 -14.46
N THR A 194 6.69 0.25 -14.82
CA THR A 194 7.99 0.87 -15.08
C THR A 194 8.75 1.06 -13.76
N SER A 195 8.04 1.54 -12.72
CA SER A 195 8.66 1.72 -11.41
C SER A 195 7.65 1.58 -10.26
N PHE A 196 8.13 0.98 -9.18
CA PHE A 196 7.48 0.96 -7.86
C PHE A 196 8.43 1.58 -6.84
N LYS A 197 8.04 2.70 -6.23
CA LYS A 197 8.83 3.39 -5.22
C LYS A 197 8.03 3.62 -3.96
N ALA A 198 8.58 3.20 -2.83
CA ALA A 198 7.95 3.41 -1.54
C ALA A 198 8.99 3.85 -0.50
N THR A 199 8.64 4.88 0.27
CA THR A 199 9.48 5.46 1.30
C THR A 199 8.74 5.53 2.63
N LYS A 200 9.36 4.99 3.67
CA LYS A 200 8.94 5.11 5.06
C LYS A 200 9.67 6.28 5.72
N THR A 201 8.94 7.13 6.43
CA THR A 201 9.50 8.37 6.99
C THR A 201 9.71 8.34 8.50
N VAL A 202 9.13 7.36 9.22
CA VAL A 202 9.23 7.23 10.68
C VAL A 202 9.79 5.86 11.03
N GLU A 203 10.88 5.83 11.80
CA GLU A 203 11.54 4.60 12.23
C GLU A 203 10.70 3.82 13.27
N GLU A 204 10.15 4.55 14.23
CA GLU A 204 9.45 4.00 15.40
C GLU A 204 8.05 3.45 15.03
N SER A 205 7.98 2.41 14.22
CA SER A 205 6.73 1.71 14.00
C SER A 205 6.98 0.21 13.94
N GLY A 206 6.16 -0.55 14.61
CA GLY A 206 6.23 -2.00 14.58
C GLY A 206 5.81 -2.64 13.25
N VAL A 207 5.64 -1.87 12.17
CA VAL A 207 5.16 -2.36 10.89
C VAL A 207 6.12 -2.01 9.76
N SER A 208 6.27 -2.91 8.80
CA SER A 208 7.16 -2.75 7.66
C SER A 208 6.49 -1.99 6.52
N LEU A 209 7.29 -1.42 5.64
CA LEU A 209 6.81 -0.64 4.49
C LEU A 209 5.88 -1.46 3.57
N LEU A 210 6.24 -2.73 3.31
CA LEU A 210 5.37 -3.76 2.73
C LEU A 210 5.07 -4.79 3.82
N GLN A 211 3.82 -4.92 4.23
CA GLN A 211 3.42 -5.79 5.33
C GLN A 211 2.34 -6.78 4.89
N ALA A 212 2.60 -8.08 5.03
CA ALA A 212 1.63 -9.13 4.78
C ALA A 212 1.43 -10.00 6.02
N ASN A 213 0.21 -10.05 6.53
CA ASN A 213 -0.14 -10.76 7.76
C ASN A 213 -1.36 -11.66 7.58
N GLU A 214 -1.46 -12.69 8.41
CA GLU A 214 -2.67 -13.50 8.61
C GLU A 214 -3.28 -14.02 7.28
N GLY A 215 -2.44 -14.58 6.41
CA GLY A 215 -2.84 -15.18 5.12
C GLY A 215 -2.89 -14.20 3.94
N GLY A 216 -2.77 -12.90 4.17
CA GLY A 216 -2.79 -11.91 3.10
C GLY A 216 -1.59 -12.03 2.15
N THR A 217 -1.79 -11.61 0.90
CA THR A 217 -0.76 -11.71 -0.15
C THR A 217 -0.53 -10.38 -0.85
N ILE A 218 0.73 -9.99 -1.00
CA ILE A 218 1.18 -8.87 -1.83
C ILE A 218 1.98 -9.43 -3.00
N ASN A 219 1.60 -9.08 -4.23
CA ASN A 219 2.32 -9.41 -5.46
C ASN A 219 2.78 -8.13 -6.14
N ILE A 220 4.07 -8.03 -6.49
CA ILE A 220 4.66 -6.89 -7.21
C ILE A 220 5.38 -7.38 -8.45
N PHE A 221 5.00 -6.83 -9.61
CA PHE A 221 5.66 -7.04 -10.90
C PHE A 221 6.08 -5.68 -11.46
N SER A 222 7.37 -5.38 -11.44
CA SER A 222 7.88 -4.07 -11.87
C SER A 222 9.26 -4.19 -12.48
N LYS A 223 9.60 -3.33 -13.45
CA LYS A 223 10.98 -3.25 -13.96
C LYS A 223 11.94 -2.76 -12.89
N TYR A 224 11.51 -1.76 -12.12
CA TYR A 224 12.30 -1.17 -11.06
C TYR A 224 11.50 -1.10 -9.77
N VAL A 225 12.06 -1.62 -8.68
CA VAL A 225 11.48 -1.53 -7.33
C VAL A 225 12.49 -0.84 -6.41
N GLU A 226 12.03 0.17 -5.68
CA GLU A 226 12.81 0.85 -4.66
C GLU A 226 12.03 0.94 -3.36
N LEU A 227 12.57 0.31 -2.32
CA LEU A 227 12.02 0.31 -0.97
C LEU A 227 13.02 1.04 -0.06
N ASN A 228 12.60 2.16 0.51
CA ASN A 228 13.41 2.97 1.39
C ASN A 228 12.79 3.01 2.79
N ALA A 229 13.34 2.26 3.70
CA ALA A 229 12.91 2.11 5.08
C ALA A 229 14.11 2.09 6.04
N PHE A 230 13.93 1.52 7.21
CA PHE A 230 14.95 1.44 8.27
C PHE A 230 15.44 0.01 8.43
N ASP A 231 16.67 -0.13 8.90
CA ASP A 231 17.23 -1.43 9.27
C ASP A 231 16.89 -1.71 10.74
N THR A 232 15.91 -2.59 10.93
CA THR A 232 15.40 -2.94 12.26
C THR A 232 15.31 -4.45 12.38
N HIS A 233 15.70 -5.02 13.54
CA HIS A 233 15.60 -6.46 13.78
C HIS A 233 14.15 -6.96 13.85
N VAL A 234 13.22 -6.04 14.14
CA VAL A 234 11.86 -6.41 14.47
C VAL A 234 10.87 -5.38 13.98
N GLY A 235 10.08 -5.74 12.98
CA GLY A 235 9.09 -4.85 12.40
C GLY A 235 9.69 -3.54 11.95
N GLY A 236 8.99 -2.74 11.21
CA GLY A 236 9.50 -1.43 10.81
C GLY A 236 10.45 -1.39 9.63
N GLY A 237 10.88 -2.53 9.11
CA GLY A 237 11.76 -2.64 7.95
C GLY A 237 11.10 -2.34 6.60
N ALA A 238 11.78 -2.76 5.53
CA ALA A 238 11.27 -2.60 4.17
C ALA A 238 10.18 -3.63 3.84
N ILE A 239 10.39 -4.89 4.23
CA ILE A 239 9.44 -5.99 4.00
C ILE A 239 9.23 -6.73 5.31
N GLY A 240 7.98 -6.95 5.67
CA GLY A 240 7.59 -7.73 6.82
C GLY A 240 6.50 -8.74 6.50
N THR A 241 6.61 -9.93 7.06
CA THR A 241 5.56 -10.94 7.00
C THR A 241 5.24 -11.44 8.40
N GLY A 242 3.97 -11.75 8.62
CA GLY A 242 3.52 -12.30 9.88
C GLY A 242 2.35 -13.25 9.67
N ALA A 243 2.21 -14.25 10.55
CA ALA A 243 1.06 -15.15 10.58
C ALA A 243 0.60 -15.62 9.19
N TRP A 244 1.43 -16.43 8.49
CA TRP A 244 1.23 -16.99 7.13
C TRP A 244 0.99 -15.99 6.00
N GLY A 245 1.41 -14.74 6.17
CA GLY A 245 1.42 -13.74 5.10
C GLY A 245 2.46 -14.05 4.02
N THR A 246 2.24 -13.50 2.83
CA THR A 246 3.14 -13.71 1.68
C THR A 246 3.43 -12.41 0.95
N VAL A 247 4.71 -12.11 0.70
CA VAL A 247 5.14 -11.05 -0.18
C VAL A 247 5.93 -11.63 -1.35
N ASN A 248 5.49 -11.37 -2.56
CA ASN A 248 6.15 -11.78 -3.80
C ASN A 248 6.60 -10.55 -4.58
N ILE A 249 7.89 -10.47 -4.93
CA ILE A 249 8.46 -9.41 -5.75
C ILE A 249 9.17 -10.04 -6.94
N THR A 250 8.78 -9.62 -8.13
CA THR A 250 9.47 -9.95 -9.38
C THR A 250 9.85 -8.65 -10.06
N ALA A 251 11.17 -8.44 -10.32
CA ALA A 251 11.65 -7.20 -10.89
C ALA A 251 12.91 -7.41 -11.75
N ASP A 252 13.20 -6.46 -12.66
CA ASP A 252 14.51 -6.41 -13.33
C ASP A 252 15.58 -5.89 -12.34
N GLU A 253 15.23 -4.86 -11.56
CA GLU A 253 16.11 -4.29 -10.53
C GLU A 253 15.31 -4.03 -9.24
N LEU A 254 15.87 -4.47 -8.10
CA LEU A 254 15.33 -4.21 -6.77
C LEU A 254 16.39 -3.53 -5.90
N LYS A 255 16.05 -2.37 -5.38
CA LYS A 255 16.82 -1.68 -4.34
C LYS A 255 16.07 -1.68 -3.03
N ILE A 256 16.72 -2.13 -1.98
CA ILE A 256 16.19 -2.11 -0.61
C ILE A 256 17.19 -1.34 0.25
N LYS A 257 16.70 -0.30 0.92
CA LYS A 257 17.32 0.25 2.11
C LYS A 257 16.43 -0.11 3.29
N GLY A 258 17.02 -0.81 4.28
CA GLY A 258 16.27 -1.33 5.42
C GLY A 258 16.18 -2.86 5.41
N SER A 259 15.58 -3.41 6.45
CA SER A 259 15.56 -4.86 6.67
C SER A 259 14.39 -5.60 6.00
N ILE A 260 14.61 -6.89 5.77
CA ILE A 260 13.55 -7.87 5.58
C ILE A 260 13.42 -8.62 6.89
N ASN A 261 12.25 -8.57 7.52
CA ASN A 261 12.07 -9.17 8.83
C ASN A 261 10.77 -9.97 8.95
N GLY A 262 10.85 -10.95 9.81
CA GLY A 262 9.73 -11.75 10.23
C GLY A 262 8.82 -11.03 11.19
N ASP A 263 7.96 -11.82 11.73
CA ASP A 263 6.79 -11.46 12.51
C ASP A 263 7.05 -10.37 13.55
N TYR A 264 6.33 -9.27 13.42
CA TYR A 264 6.05 -8.40 14.53
C TYR A 264 5.15 -9.19 15.51
N GLY A 265 5.81 -9.73 16.54
CA GLY A 265 5.20 -10.62 17.51
C GLY A 265 4.07 -9.97 18.28
N GLY A 266 2.89 -10.45 18.09
CA GLY A 266 1.71 -10.01 18.85
C GLY A 266 0.46 -10.78 18.48
N TYR A 267 0.49 -11.47 17.36
CA TYR A 267 -0.64 -12.29 16.94
C TYR A 267 -0.46 -13.71 17.46
N SER A 268 -1.33 -14.14 18.37
CA SER A 268 -1.43 -15.53 18.77
C SER A 268 -1.84 -16.34 17.54
N ALA A 269 -0.87 -16.86 16.81
CA ALA A 269 -1.18 -17.79 15.75
C ALA A 269 -1.76 -19.06 16.39
N SER A 270 -3.01 -19.30 16.11
CA SER A 270 -3.66 -20.57 16.44
C SER A 270 -3.08 -21.74 15.67
N ASN A 271 -2.23 -21.49 14.66
CA ASN A 271 -1.61 -22.48 13.78
C ASN A 271 -0.09 -22.44 13.89
N ALA A 272 0.47 -23.35 14.68
CA ALA A 272 1.92 -23.53 14.88
C ALA A 272 2.68 -23.91 13.61
N ASP A 273 2.00 -24.41 12.58
CA ASP A 273 2.59 -24.92 11.34
C ASP A 273 2.50 -23.93 10.16
N SER A 274 2.08 -22.69 10.41
CA SER A 274 1.96 -21.69 9.36
C SER A 274 3.33 -21.20 8.90
N GLU A 275 3.52 -21.14 7.58
CA GLU A 275 4.72 -20.61 6.95
C GLU A 275 4.48 -19.17 6.50
N TYR A 276 5.41 -18.26 6.82
CA TYR A 276 5.46 -16.92 6.25
C TYR A 276 6.40 -16.92 5.07
N LYS A 277 6.11 -16.16 4.04
CA LYS A 277 6.92 -16.22 2.82
C LYS A 277 7.27 -14.85 2.28
N VAL A 278 8.56 -14.65 2.04
CA VAL A 278 9.06 -13.56 1.20
C VAL A 278 9.75 -14.22 0.01
N ASN A 279 9.24 -13.99 -1.20
CA ASN A 279 9.81 -14.52 -2.43
C ASN A 279 10.25 -13.36 -3.31
N ILE A 280 11.53 -13.24 -3.57
CA ILE A 280 12.16 -12.20 -4.38
C ILE A 280 12.85 -12.89 -5.58
N ASN A 281 12.40 -12.56 -6.79
CA ASN A 281 12.98 -13.02 -8.05
C ASN A 281 13.35 -11.80 -8.88
N VAL A 282 14.64 -11.51 -9.01
CA VAL A 282 15.08 -10.28 -9.63
C VAL A 282 16.29 -10.48 -10.55
N GLY A 283 16.45 -9.58 -11.51
CA GLY A 283 17.70 -9.46 -12.25
C GLY A 283 18.80 -9.00 -11.31
N LYS A 284 18.74 -7.76 -10.84
CA LYS A 284 19.72 -7.17 -9.95
C LYS A 284 19.10 -6.86 -8.59
N LEU A 285 19.80 -7.27 -7.51
CA LEU A 285 19.48 -6.90 -6.13
C LEU A 285 20.58 -5.99 -5.57
N THR A 286 20.17 -4.86 -5.00
CA THR A 286 21.02 -4.06 -4.12
C THR A 286 20.29 -3.86 -2.80
N MET A 287 20.82 -4.45 -1.74
CA MET A 287 20.22 -4.36 -0.41
C MET A 287 21.23 -3.79 0.59
N ASP A 288 20.80 -2.73 1.29
CA ASP A 288 21.49 -2.10 2.40
C ASP A 288 20.63 -2.24 3.65
N GLY A 289 20.89 -3.30 4.41
CA GLY A 289 20.14 -3.70 5.61
C GLY A 289 20.12 -5.22 5.79
N GLY A 290 19.67 -5.68 6.95
CA GLY A 290 19.72 -7.08 7.36
C GLY A 290 18.50 -7.90 6.92
N ILE A 291 18.66 -9.21 6.98
CA ILE A 291 17.59 -10.20 6.81
C ILE A 291 17.45 -10.98 8.12
N TYR A 292 16.31 -10.85 8.77
CA TYR A 292 16.04 -11.35 10.11
C TYR A 292 14.87 -12.33 10.10
N ALA A 293 15.10 -13.52 9.60
CA ALA A 293 14.06 -14.55 9.47
C ALA A 293 13.69 -15.17 10.83
N GLY A 294 12.43 -15.17 11.17
CA GLY A 294 11.92 -15.78 12.41
C GLY A 294 12.32 -15.05 13.70
N VAL A 295 12.95 -13.89 13.59
CA VAL A 295 13.25 -13.03 14.75
C VAL A 295 11.95 -12.37 15.19
N THR A 296 11.46 -12.73 16.36
CA THR A 296 10.25 -12.17 16.93
C THR A 296 10.55 -10.90 17.70
N GLY A 297 9.61 -9.94 17.60
CA GLY A 297 9.73 -8.65 18.23
C GLY A 297 9.87 -8.67 19.72
N LYS A 298 10.33 -7.51 20.18
CA LYS A 298 10.33 -7.14 21.58
C LYS A 298 8.95 -7.40 22.16
N ALA A 299 8.85 -8.33 23.12
CA ALA A 299 7.72 -8.33 24.01
C ALA A 299 7.60 -6.92 24.62
N ALA A 300 6.42 -6.48 25.00
CA ALA A 300 6.18 -5.18 25.63
C ALA A 300 7.07 -4.90 26.87
N SER A 301 7.85 -5.87 27.34
CA SER A 301 8.83 -5.82 28.43
C SER A 301 10.24 -5.36 28.05
N GLY A 302 10.52 -5.09 26.77
CA GLY A 302 11.82 -4.57 26.38
C GLY A 302 12.89 -5.60 25.97
N ASP A 303 12.63 -6.89 26.08
CA ASP A 303 13.59 -7.92 25.68
C ASP A 303 13.34 -8.36 24.23
N VAL A 304 14.41 -8.51 23.46
CA VAL A 304 14.38 -9.22 22.18
C VAL A 304 14.10 -10.68 22.52
N GLY A 305 12.83 -11.05 22.52
CA GLY A 305 12.41 -12.40 22.87
C GLY A 305 12.51 -13.30 21.65
N VAL A 306 13.40 -14.27 21.68
CA VAL A 306 13.19 -15.49 20.90
C VAL A 306 11.87 -16.08 21.41
N SER A 307 10.83 -16.13 20.58
CA SER A 307 9.57 -16.75 20.96
C SER A 307 9.84 -18.20 21.39
N THR A 308 9.68 -18.49 22.66
CA THR A 308 9.71 -19.86 23.16
C THR A 308 8.39 -20.62 22.89
N GLY A 309 7.44 -19.96 22.21
CA GLY A 309 6.21 -20.53 21.72
C GLY A 309 6.41 -21.34 20.45
N THR A 310 5.45 -22.18 20.12
CA THR A 310 5.41 -23.06 18.94
C THR A 310 6.03 -22.40 17.70
N ALA A 311 7.10 -23.01 17.23
CA ALA A 311 8.01 -22.45 16.25
C ALA A 311 7.30 -22.10 14.94
N ARG A 312 7.18 -20.82 14.68
CA ARG A 312 6.74 -20.29 13.39
C ARG A 312 7.88 -20.44 12.41
N LYS A 313 7.58 -20.75 11.16
CA LYS A 313 8.56 -20.93 10.11
C LYS A 313 8.45 -19.80 9.11
N GLU A 314 9.41 -18.91 9.07
CA GLU A 314 9.56 -17.93 8.01
C GLU A 314 10.49 -18.47 6.93
N ILE A 315 10.09 -18.30 5.67
CA ILE A 315 10.87 -18.70 4.51
C ILE A 315 11.12 -17.46 3.66
N ILE A 316 12.37 -17.04 3.59
CA ILE A 316 12.82 -15.94 2.74
C ILE A 316 13.62 -16.55 1.59
N ASN A 317 13.06 -16.47 0.38
CA ASN A 317 13.69 -16.94 -0.85
C ASN A 317 14.08 -15.74 -1.69
N ILE A 318 15.36 -15.60 -1.99
CA ILE A 318 15.90 -14.55 -2.83
C ILE A 318 16.67 -15.17 -3.97
N THR A 319 16.28 -14.85 -5.21
CA THR A 319 17.02 -15.23 -6.42
C THR A 319 17.40 -13.98 -7.18
N ALA A 320 18.68 -13.78 -7.43
CA ALA A 320 19.20 -12.69 -8.24
C ALA A 320 20.12 -13.23 -9.34
N THR A 321 20.00 -12.70 -10.55
CA THR A 321 20.71 -13.24 -11.74
C THR A 321 21.83 -12.33 -12.25
N ASP A 322 21.95 -11.11 -11.75
CA ASP A 322 23.04 -10.18 -12.09
C ASP A 322 24.20 -10.31 -11.11
N ALA A 323 25.42 -10.47 -11.63
CA ALA A 323 26.64 -10.60 -10.86
C ALA A 323 26.98 -9.34 -10.00
N ALA A 324 26.39 -8.19 -10.32
CA ALA A 324 26.53 -6.97 -9.51
C ALA A 324 25.54 -6.90 -8.33
N SER A 325 24.79 -7.97 -8.07
CA SER A 325 23.89 -8.03 -6.92
C SER A 325 24.66 -8.08 -5.60
N SER A 326 24.15 -7.38 -4.57
CA SER A 326 24.78 -7.30 -3.26
C SER A 326 23.75 -7.21 -2.14
N ILE A 327 24.12 -7.77 -1.00
CA ILE A 327 23.42 -7.61 0.28
C ILE A 327 24.48 -7.17 1.28
N THR A 328 24.26 -6.03 1.94
CA THR A 328 25.13 -5.51 3.01
C THR A 328 24.29 -5.43 4.27
N GLY A 329 24.62 -6.22 5.27
CA GLY A 329 23.89 -6.30 6.53
C GLY A 329 23.91 -7.71 7.10
N ASP A 330 23.35 -7.86 8.28
CA ASP A 330 23.34 -9.12 9.01
C ASP A 330 22.32 -10.10 8.43
N LEU A 331 22.67 -11.40 8.51
CA LEU A 331 21.77 -12.49 8.10
C LEU A 331 21.52 -13.35 9.33
N GLU A 332 20.28 -13.35 9.82
CA GLU A 332 19.87 -14.14 10.96
C GLU A 332 18.67 -15.01 10.59
N ALA A 333 18.70 -16.26 11.03
CA ALA A 333 17.58 -17.17 10.92
C ALA A 333 17.40 -17.91 12.24
N THR A 334 16.22 -17.79 12.83
CA THR A 334 15.89 -18.39 14.12
C THR A 334 14.57 -19.15 14.03
N ASN A 335 14.20 -19.91 15.07
CA ASN A 335 12.89 -20.55 15.19
C ASN A 335 12.45 -21.40 13.99
N ARG A 336 13.33 -22.29 13.46
CA ARG A 336 13.07 -23.12 12.27
C ARG A 336 12.90 -22.33 10.96
N SER A 337 13.20 -21.03 10.96
CA SER A 337 13.11 -20.21 9.76
C SER A 337 14.28 -20.49 8.81
N GLU A 338 14.06 -20.19 7.54
CA GLU A 338 15.02 -20.44 6.46
C GLU A 338 15.24 -19.18 5.64
N THR A 339 16.49 -18.86 5.37
CA THR A 339 16.87 -17.83 4.40
C THR A 339 17.63 -18.50 3.28
N ASN A 340 17.04 -18.51 2.10
CA ASN A 340 17.60 -19.12 0.89
C ASN A 340 17.98 -18.01 -0.09
N ILE A 341 19.27 -17.75 -0.25
CA ILE A 341 19.79 -16.75 -1.18
C ILE A 341 20.53 -17.44 -2.30
N THR A 342 20.07 -17.23 -3.52
CA THR A 342 20.66 -17.82 -4.73
C THR A 342 21.07 -16.70 -5.69
N PHE A 343 22.37 -16.63 -5.97
CA PHE A 343 22.90 -15.80 -7.04
C PHE A 343 23.20 -16.71 -8.25
N VAL A 344 22.50 -16.51 -9.36
CA VAL A 344 22.67 -17.29 -10.59
C VAL A 344 23.42 -16.45 -11.60
N PHE A 345 24.66 -16.80 -11.86
CA PHE A 345 25.48 -16.12 -12.86
C PHE A 345 25.53 -16.95 -14.13
N TYR A 346 25.08 -16.37 -15.25
CA TYR A 346 25.29 -16.95 -16.56
C TYR A 346 26.65 -16.46 -17.08
N GLY A 347 27.62 -17.39 -17.18
CA GLY A 347 28.94 -17.13 -17.74
C GLY A 347 28.91 -17.00 -19.26
#